data_a1d5d8fdc63565d79002adc6505f8613
#
_entry.id   a1d5d8fdc63565d79002adc6505f8613
#
_cell.length_a   1.000
_cell.length_b   1.000
_cell.length_c   1.000
_cell.angle_alpha   90.00
_cell.angle_beta   90.00
_cell.angle_gamma   90.00
#
_symmetry.space_group_name_H-M   'P 1'
#
loop_
_entity.id
_entity.type
_entity.pdbx_description
1 polymer ?
#
loop_
_entity_poly.entity_id
_entity_poly.type
_entity_poly.pdbx_seq_one_letter_code
_entity_poly.pdbx_strand_id
1 'polypeptide(L)'
;MRGLLPVRTGPPPVTAPGRSDLGAGRLKGRRAAHYAGRVTIPPSAADPEAREDGPAGPVLVVDFGAQYAQLIARRVREASVYSEIVPHTMPVADMLARGPSAIILSGGPSSVYAEGAPGIDPALFEAGVPVLGICYGFQIMAQTLGGAVGRTGTREYGRTRAEASPDSCLFAGAPAEQTVWMSHGDAVQAAPSGFAVTASTAQTPVAAFEDRSRRLFGLQWHPEVLHTEQGQRSLENFLHVGAGIPATWTAGSIIDEQVAAIRERVGDAHVICGLSGGVDSSVAAALVHRAVGDRLTCIFVDHGLLRAGERAQVEHDYAEGMGIRVITVDESERFLAALAGVTDPEAKRKIIGREFIRSFEAAQRRVVEEVGEAGGQIRFLVQGTLYPDVVESGGGEGAANIKSHHNVGGLPDDLDFSLIEPLRTLFKDEVRAIGRELGVPEKIVARQPFPGPGLGIRVIGEVTAENLRVLRAADAIAREELAAAGLDGEIWQCPVVLLAGVRSVGVQGDGRTYGHPVVLRPVSSEDAMTADWTRLPYDVLARISTRITNSVPEVNRVVLDCTSKPPGTIEWE
;
A
#
# COMPACT_ATOMS: atom_id res chain seq x y z
N MET A 1 69.08 -20.45 0.81
CA MET A 1 69.26 -19.02 0.49
C MET A 1 67.86 -18.42 0.42
N ARG A 2 67.34 -17.93 1.53
CA ARG A 2 67.36 -16.56 2.09
C ARG A 2 66.85 -15.50 1.09
N GLY A 3 65.65 -14.98 1.33
CA GLY A 3 65.06 -13.78 0.76
C GLY A 3 63.86 -13.33 1.60
N LEU A 4 64.13 -12.64 2.73
CA LEU A 4 63.16 -11.93 3.56
C LEU A 4 62.70 -10.64 2.85
N LEU A 5 61.39 -10.41 2.74
CA LEU A 5 60.77 -9.14 2.39
C LEU A 5 60.28 -8.41 3.65
N PRO A 6 60.34 -7.08 3.72
CA PRO A 6 60.18 -6.31 4.95
C PRO A 6 58.68 -6.01 5.29
N VAL A 7 58.43 -5.99 6.59
CA VAL A 7 57.20 -5.57 7.27
C VAL A 7 56.95 -4.09 7.02
N ARG A 8 55.76 -3.73 6.53
CA ARG A 8 55.25 -2.36 6.51
C ARG A 8 54.59 -2.02 7.84
N THR A 9 55.10 -1.00 8.48
CA THR A 9 54.60 -0.37 9.69
C THR A 9 53.27 0.38 9.39
N GLY A 10 52.27 0.18 10.25
CA GLY A 10 50.97 0.86 10.20
C GLY A 10 51.07 2.32 10.71
N PRO A 11 50.05 3.14 10.42
CA PRO A 11 49.99 4.54 10.82
C PRO A 11 49.74 4.71 12.34
N PRO A 12 50.08 5.89 12.91
CA PRO A 12 49.98 6.14 14.35
C PRO A 12 48.55 6.36 14.85
N PRO A 13 48.31 6.22 16.16
CA PRO A 13 46.97 6.33 16.75
C PRO A 13 46.48 7.79 16.77
N VAL A 14 45.21 7.99 16.40
CA VAL A 14 44.51 9.26 16.51
C VAL A 14 44.02 9.44 17.95
N THR A 15 44.46 10.51 18.59
CA THR A 15 44.03 10.94 19.92
C THR A 15 42.59 11.44 19.92
N ALA A 16 41.77 10.92 20.84
CA ALA A 16 40.42 11.37 21.08
C ALA A 16 40.41 12.74 21.81
N PRO A 17 39.54 13.69 21.44
CA PRO A 17 39.27 14.88 22.24
C PRO A 17 38.25 14.58 23.35
N GLY A 18 38.43 15.30 24.45
CA GLY A 18 37.83 15.08 25.75
C GLY A 18 36.29 15.25 25.79
N ARG A 19 35.72 14.60 26.81
CA ARG A 19 34.36 14.75 27.28
C ARG A 19 34.10 16.19 27.73
N SER A 20 33.04 16.79 27.17
CA SER A 20 32.35 17.92 27.80
C SER A 20 30.93 17.48 28.13
N ASP A 21 30.58 17.58 29.39
CA ASP A 21 29.24 17.44 29.94
C ASP A 21 28.24 18.35 29.21
N LEU A 22 27.17 17.76 28.65
CA LEU A 22 25.96 18.50 28.32
C LEU A 22 24.74 17.77 28.87
N GLY A 23 24.04 18.53 29.68
CA GLY A 23 22.97 18.15 30.54
C GLY A 23 21.75 17.51 29.87
N ALA A 24 21.06 16.73 30.67
CA ALA A 24 19.79 16.09 30.38
C ALA A 24 18.69 17.14 30.12
N GLY A 25 18.37 17.40 28.85
CA GLY A 25 17.23 18.18 28.43
C GLY A 25 16.06 17.24 28.10
N ARG A 26 15.04 17.22 28.95
CA ARG A 26 13.75 16.58 28.71
C ARG A 26 13.10 17.18 27.47
N LEU A 27 12.95 16.39 26.40
CA LEU A 27 12.06 16.72 25.29
C LEU A 27 10.62 16.44 25.69
N LYS A 28 9.92 17.51 26.07
CA LYS A 28 8.45 17.53 26.22
C LYS A 28 7.80 17.44 24.84
N GLY A 29 6.82 16.53 24.70
CA GLY A 29 6.02 16.34 23.51
C GLY A 29 5.42 17.65 22.98
N ARG A 30 5.58 17.88 21.70
CA ARG A 30 4.84 18.91 20.96
C ARG A 30 3.53 18.29 20.47
N ARG A 31 2.44 18.71 21.09
CA ARG A 31 1.07 18.54 20.57
C ARG A 31 0.98 19.29 19.24
N ALA A 32 0.38 18.64 18.25
CA ALA A 32 -0.05 19.28 17.01
C ALA A 32 -1.03 20.42 17.34
N ALA A 33 -0.65 21.65 16.99
CA ALA A 33 -1.52 22.79 17.07
C ALA A 33 -2.30 22.90 15.75
N HIS A 34 -3.61 22.72 15.81
CA HIS A 34 -4.52 23.11 14.73
C HIS A 34 -4.44 24.62 14.54
N TYR A 35 -3.89 25.05 13.42
CA TYR A 35 -4.04 26.41 12.92
C TYR A 35 -5.30 26.50 12.06
N ALA A 36 -6.43 26.89 12.66
CA ALA A 36 -7.58 27.40 11.94
C ALA A 36 -7.38 28.91 11.72
N GLY A 37 -6.66 29.25 10.66
CA GLY A 37 -6.59 30.61 10.14
C GLY A 37 -7.41 30.69 8.85
N ARG A 38 -8.64 31.20 8.91
CA ARG A 38 -9.40 31.57 7.71
C ARG A 38 -8.67 32.71 6.99
N VAL A 39 -8.04 32.40 5.86
CA VAL A 39 -7.63 33.41 4.89
C VAL A 39 -8.84 33.69 4.01
N THR A 40 -9.47 34.83 4.19
CA THR A 40 -10.48 35.36 3.27
C THR A 40 -9.77 35.92 2.05
N ILE A 41 -9.85 35.22 0.93
CA ILE A 41 -9.43 35.70 -0.40
C ILE A 41 -10.64 36.42 -1.01
N PRO A 42 -10.50 37.67 -1.57
CA PRO A 42 -11.60 38.36 -2.22
C PRO A 42 -12.03 37.61 -3.50
N PRO A 43 -13.34 37.57 -3.82
CA PRO A 43 -13.82 36.85 -5.01
C PRO A 43 -13.36 37.58 -6.27
N SER A 44 -12.65 36.85 -7.12
CA SER A 44 -12.41 37.24 -8.53
C SER A 44 -13.71 37.00 -9.30
N ALA A 45 -14.17 38.04 -10.00
CA ALA A 45 -15.38 38.03 -10.79
C ALA A 45 -15.21 37.14 -12.03
N ALA A 46 -15.83 35.98 -12.01
CA ALA A 46 -16.41 35.26 -13.15
C ALA A 46 -17.23 34.10 -12.56
N ASP A 47 -18.52 34.30 -12.41
CA ASP A 47 -19.48 33.22 -12.16
C ASP A 47 -19.56 32.32 -13.40
N PRO A 48 -19.09 31.04 -13.32
CA PRO A 48 -19.70 30.02 -14.13
C PRO A 48 -20.91 29.52 -13.34
N GLU A 49 -22.07 29.50 -14.00
CA GLU A 49 -23.31 28.95 -13.48
C GLU A 49 -23.04 27.69 -12.67
N ALA A 50 -23.40 27.73 -11.37
CA ALA A 50 -23.31 26.62 -10.46
C ALA A 50 -23.99 25.39 -11.08
N ARG A 51 -23.21 24.38 -11.42
CA ARG A 51 -23.75 23.06 -11.68
C ARG A 51 -24.34 22.57 -10.38
N GLU A 52 -25.65 22.29 -10.42
CA GLU A 52 -26.37 21.67 -9.30
C GLU A 52 -25.65 20.42 -8.81
N ASP A 53 -25.58 20.25 -7.48
CA ASP A 53 -24.84 19.29 -6.68
C ASP A 53 -24.98 17.82 -7.15
N GLY A 54 -24.12 17.43 -8.09
CA GLY A 54 -23.79 16.03 -8.34
C GLY A 54 -22.35 15.77 -7.89
N PRO A 55 -21.96 14.54 -7.56
CA PRO A 55 -20.58 14.23 -7.21
C PRO A 55 -19.67 14.69 -8.36
N ALA A 56 -18.58 15.41 -8.01
CA ALA A 56 -17.58 15.83 -8.98
C ALA A 56 -17.03 14.58 -9.69
N GLY A 57 -16.90 14.62 -11.03
CA GLY A 57 -16.34 13.50 -11.79
C GLY A 57 -14.90 13.16 -11.34
N PRO A 58 -14.36 12.01 -11.74
CA PRO A 58 -13.03 11.57 -11.30
C PRO A 58 -11.93 12.51 -11.79
N VAL A 59 -10.83 12.58 -11.05
CA VAL A 59 -9.56 13.05 -11.60
C VAL A 59 -8.89 11.86 -12.31
N LEU A 60 -8.69 11.97 -13.61
CA LEU A 60 -8.02 10.92 -14.37
C LEU A 60 -6.51 11.11 -14.31
N VAL A 61 -5.79 10.08 -13.87
CA VAL A 61 -4.32 10.02 -13.90
C VAL A 61 -3.93 9.18 -15.11
N VAL A 62 -3.38 9.83 -16.13
CA VAL A 62 -2.92 9.17 -17.36
C VAL A 62 -1.56 8.56 -17.11
N ASP A 63 -1.47 7.22 -17.20
CA ASP A 63 -0.24 6.47 -16.97
C ASP A 63 0.56 6.32 -18.26
N PHE A 64 1.75 6.93 -18.28
CA PHE A 64 2.74 6.81 -19.36
C PHE A 64 3.75 5.68 -19.16
N GLY A 65 3.51 4.78 -18.20
CA GLY A 65 4.33 3.59 -17.95
C GLY A 65 5.46 3.80 -16.93
N ALA A 66 5.40 4.86 -16.12
CA ALA A 66 6.28 5.05 -14.97
C ALA A 66 5.63 4.52 -13.69
N GLN A 67 6.46 4.15 -12.70
CA GLN A 67 5.99 3.54 -11.43
C GLN A 67 5.12 4.46 -10.56
N TYR A 68 4.95 5.75 -10.91
CA TYR A 68 4.38 6.76 -10.01
C TYR A 68 2.90 7.08 -10.26
N ALA A 69 2.25 6.54 -11.29
CA ALA A 69 0.85 6.84 -11.56
C ALA A 69 -0.08 6.45 -10.38
N GLN A 70 0.18 5.30 -9.75
CA GLN A 70 -0.55 4.88 -8.55
C GLN A 70 -0.32 5.83 -7.36
N LEU A 71 0.91 6.31 -7.20
CA LEU A 71 1.25 7.26 -6.13
C LEU A 71 0.58 8.62 -6.36
N ILE A 72 0.55 9.11 -7.61
CA ILE A 72 -0.17 10.34 -7.97
C ILE A 72 -1.67 10.18 -7.63
N ALA A 73 -2.30 9.09 -8.07
CA ALA A 73 -3.71 8.82 -7.79
C ALA A 73 -4.00 8.78 -6.28
N ARG A 74 -3.13 8.16 -5.49
CA ARG A 74 -3.22 8.13 -4.04
C ARG A 74 -3.10 9.54 -3.42
N ARG A 75 -2.16 10.36 -3.88
CA ARG A 75 -2.00 11.76 -3.41
C ARG A 75 -3.22 12.63 -3.71
N VAL A 76 -3.87 12.42 -4.84
CA VAL A 76 -5.15 13.06 -5.17
C VAL A 76 -6.24 12.66 -4.16
N ARG A 77 -6.29 11.37 -3.77
CA ARG A 77 -7.22 10.87 -2.75
C ARG A 77 -6.92 11.41 -1.35
N GLU A 78 -5.65 11.57 -1.01
CA GLU A 78 -5.23 12.23 0.24
C GLU A 78 -5.68 13.71 0.30
N ALA A 79 -5.88 14.35 -0.86
CA ALA A 79 -6.53 15.67 -0.98
C ALA A 79 -8.08 15.60 -0.96
N SER A 80 -8.66 14.46 -0.56
CA SER A 80 -10.11 14.24 -0.52
C SER A 80 -10.82 14.38 -1.86
N VAL A 81 -10.17 13.99 -2.96
CA VAL A 81 -10.70 14.00 -4.32
C VAL A 81 -10.61 12.60 -4.94
N TYR A 82 -11.69 12.12 -5.55
CA TYR A 82 -11.71 10.82 -6.22
C TYR A 82 -10.82 10.80 -7.48
N SER A 83 -10.04 9.74 -7.68
CA SER A 83 -9.14 9.59 -8.82
C SER A 83 -9.22 8.20 -9.45
N GLU A 84 -8.97 8.11 -10.75
CA GLU A 84 -8.84 6.85 -11.50
C GLU A 84 -7.58 6.88 -12.36
N ILE A 85 -6.93 5.73 -12.51
CA ILE A 85 -5.79 5.57 -13.41
C ILE A 85 -6.28 5.06 -14.75
N VAL A 86 -5.83 5.69 -15.83
CA VAL A 86 -6.14 5.28 -17.20
C VAL A 86 -4.85 5.16 -18.03
N PRO A 87 -4.74 4.19 -18.96
CA PRO A 87 -3.56 4.06 -19.79
C PRO A 87 -3.48 5.23 -20.79
N HIS A 88 -2.26 5.67 -21.14
CA HIS A 88 -2.03 6.71 -22.17
C HIS A 88 -2.57 6.32 -23.55
N THR A 89 -2.80 5.03 -23.80
CA THR A 89 -3.42 4.52 -25.04
C THR A 89 -4.92 4.72 -25.11
N MET A 90 -5.58 5.13 -24.00
CA MET A 90 -7.02 5.42 -24.02
C MET A 90 -7.30 6.64 -24.91
N PRO A 91 -8.22 6.56 -25.87
CA PRO A 91 -8.60 7.72 -26.67
C PRO A 91 -9.11 8.89 -25.80
N VAL A 92 -8.75 10.13 -26.17
CA VAL A 92 -9.19 11.32 -25.42
C VAL A 92 -10.71 11.41 -25.33
N ALA A 93 -11.43 11.01 -26.39
CA ALA A 93 -12.90 10.97 -26.37
C ALA A 93 -13.45 10.06 -25.26
N ASP A 94 -12.80 8.90 -25.02
CA ASP A 94 -13.21 7.95 -23.98
C ASP A 94 -12.84 8.49 -22.59
N MET A 95 -11.71 9.21 -22.45
CA MET A 95 -11.37 9.92 -21.22
C MET A 95 -12.44 10.96 -20.88
N LEU A 96 -12.82 11.79 -21.86
CA LEU A 96 -13.81 12.85 -21.68
C LEU A 96 -15.23 12.31 -21.43
N ALA A 97 -15.58 11.15 -22.02
CA ALA A 97 -16.86 10.48 -21.76
C ALA A 97 -17.05 10.04 -20.30
N ARG A 98 -15.95 9.92 -19.51
CA ARG A 98 -16.00 9.67 -18.07
C ARG A 98 -16.37 10.91 -17.26
N GLY A 99 -16.49 12.08 -17.88
CA GLY A 99 -16.81 13.35 -17.21
C GLY A 99 -15.75 13.79 -16.20
N PRO A 100 -14.44 13.79 -16.54
CA PRO A 100 -13.41 14.08 -15.57
C PRO A 100 -13.46 15.52 -15.07
N SER A 101 -13.26 15.70 -13.76
CA SER A 101 -13.12 17.04 -13.14
C SER A 101 -11.75 17.65 -13.41
N ALA A 102 -10.72 16.84 -13.58
CA ALA A 102 -9.38 17.22 -14.02
C ALA A 102 -8.62 16.00 -14.59
N ILE A 103 -7.51 16.27 -15.29
CA ILE A 103 -6.62 15.23 -15.79
C ILE A 103 -5.19 15.52 -15.34
N ILE A 104 -4.48 14.47 -14.85
CA ILE A 104 -3.07 14.55 -14.49
C ILE A 104 -2.28 13.63 -15.41
N LEU A 105 -1.29 14.18 -16.09
CA LEU A 105 -0.37 13.46 -16.96
C LEU A 105 0.85 13.03 -16.12
N SER A 106 1.08 11.74 -15.96
CA SER A 106 2.13 11.19 -15.08
C SER A 106 3.54 11.34 -15.66
N GLY A 107 4.54 10.91 -14.91
CA GLY A 107 5.88 10.66 -15.43
C GLY A 107 5.91 9.52 -16.46
N GLY A 108 6.99 9.42 -17.22
CA GLY A 108 7.20 8.37 -18.22
C GLY A 108 8.66 7.90 -18.28
N PRO A 109 8.93 6.70 -18.84
CA PRO A 109 10.26 6.08 -18.84
C PRO A 109 11.18 6.60 -19.95
N SER A 110 10.67 7.39 -20.92
CA SER A 110 11.36 7.75 -22.18
C SER A 110 11.50 9.25 -22.34
N SER A 111 12.37 9.67 -23.26
CA SER A 111 12.37 11.05 -23.78
C SER A 111 11.17 11.26 -24.72
N VAL A 112 10.50 12.41 -24.62
CA VAL A 112 9.29 12.72 -25.41
C VAL A 112 9.52 12.72 -26.93
N TYR A 113 10.76 12.82 -27.38
CA TYR A 113 11.19 12.79 -28.80
C TYR A 113 11.83 11.46 -29.21
N ALA A 114 11.83 10.43 -28.34
CA ALA A 114 12.30 9.10 -28.68
C ALA A 114 11.30 8.41 -29.65
N GLU A 115 11.82 7.59 -30.55
CA GLU A 115 10.97 6.81 -31.44
C GLU A 115 10.10 5.83 -30.60
N GLY A 116 8.78 5.84 -30.83
CA GLY A 116 7.83 5.03 -30.05
C GLY A 116 7.52 5.59 -28.65
N ALA A 117 7.95 6.80 -28.31
CA ALA A 117 7.60 7.44 -27.05
C ALA A 117 6.07 7.61 -26.94
N PRO A 118 5.49 7.39 -25.73
CA PRO A 118 4.07 7.60 -25.51
C PRO A 118 3.64 9.04 -25.84
N GLY A 119 2.64 9.20 -26.69
CA GLY A 119 2.08 10.50 -27.06
C GLY A 119 0.77 10.81 -26.33
N ILE A 120 0.27 12.01 -26.55
CA ILE A 120 -1.08 12.44 -26.16
C ILE A 120 -1.74 13.20 -27.30
N ASP A 121 -3.03 12.98 -27.51
CA ASP A 121 -3.79 13.74 -28.51
C ASP A 121 -3.90 15.21 -28.09
N PRO A 122 -3.50 16.19 -28.94
CA PRO A 122 -3.63 17.61 -28.66
C PRO A 122 -5.05 18.06 -28.27
N ALA A 123 -6.08 17.37 -28.74
CA ALA A 123 -7.48 17.64 -28.41
C ALA A 123 -7.73 17.64 -26.88
N LEU A 124 -6.90 16.95 -26.10
CA LEU A 124 -6.99 16.98 -24.64
C LEU A 124 -6.85 18.41 -24.09
N PHE A 125 -5.92 19.19 -24.63
CA PHE A 125 -5.62 20.54 -24.14
C PHE A 125 -6.64 21.58 -24.62
N GLU A 126 -7.53 21.20 -25.54
CA GLU A 126 -8.62 22.04 -26.08
C GLU A 126 -9.98 21.69 -25.44
N ALA A 127 -10.05 20.58 -24.68
CA ALA A 127 -11.28 20.07 -24.10
C ALA A 127 -11.87 20.92 -22.95
N GLY A 128 -11.14 21.95 -22.48
CA GLY A 128 -11.57 22.81 -21.39
C GLY A 128 -11.53 22.16 -20.00
N VAL A 129 -11.02 20.93 -19.88
CA VAL A 129 -10.77 20.25 -18.61
C VAL A 129 -9.44 20.72 -18.03
N PRO A 130 -9.33 20.99 -16.72
CA PRO A 130 -8.06 21.32 -16.09
C PRO A 130 -7.02 20.18 -16.27
N VAL A 131 -5.78 20.52 -16.64
CA VAL A 131 -4.71 19.54 -16.85
C VAL A 131 -3.46 19.93 -16.07
N LEU A 132 -2.86 18.95 -15.35
CA LEU A 132 -1.56 19.05 -14.72
C LEU A 132 -0.58 18.06 -15.38
N GLY A 133 0.52 18.53 -15.95
CA GLY A 133 1.61 17.68 -16.42
C GLY A 133 2.70 17.52 -15.36
N ILE A 134 3.13 16.29 -15.07
CA ILE A 134 4.20 15.96 -14.12
C ILE A 134 5.35 15.29 -14.88
N CYS A 135 6.57 15.83 -14.78
CA CYS A 135 7.80 15.29 -15.37
C CYS A 135 7.64 14.99 -16.87
N TYR A 136 7.44 13.75 -17.29
CA TYR A 136 7.16 13.40 -18.68
C TYR A 136 5.88 14.09 -19.19
N GLY A 137 4.80 14.06 -18.39
CA GLY A 137 3.54 14.72 -18.71
C GLY A 137 3.68 16.23 -18.91
N PHE A 138 4.58 16.87 -18.16
CA PHE A 138 4.94 18.27 -18.34
C PHE A 138 5.68 18.49 -19.67
N GLN A 139 6.64 17.63 -19.99
CA GLN A 139 7.42 17.73 -21.23
C GLN A 139 6.54 17.47 -22.47
N ILE A 140 5.67 16.45 -22.45
CA ILE A 140 4.77 16.17 -23.59
C ILE A 140 3.76 17.29 -23.78
N MET A 141 3.25 17.91 -22.70
CA MET A 141 2.39 19.10 -22.77
C MET A 141 3.15 20.26 -23.42
N ALA A 142 4.37 20.55 -22.97
CA ALA A 142 5.18 21.60 -23.54
C ALA A 142 5.42 21.39 -25.05
N GLN A 143 5.83 20.19 -25.46
CA GLN A 143 6.08 19.84 -26.86
C GLN A 143 4.82 19.95 -27.71
N THR A 144 3.70 19.40 -27.25
CA THR A 144 2.43 19.39 -27.98
C THR A 144 1.88 20.80 -28.21
N LEU A 145 2.12 21.71 -27.26
CA LEU A 145 1.63 23.10 -27.32
C LEU A 145 2.64 24.08 -27.96
N GLY A 146 3.74 23.57 -28.56
CA GLY A 146 4.69 24.36 -29.30
C GLY A 146 5.83 24.95 -28.46
N GLY A 147 6.06 24.49 -27.28
CA GLY A 147 7.26 24.73 -26.49
C GLY A 147 8.43 23.88 -26.96
N ALA A 148 9.59 24.05 -26.34
CA ALA A 148 10.80 23.33 -26.69
C ALA A 148 11.26 22.42 -25.55
N VAL A 149 11.47 21.13 -25.84
CA VAL A 149 12.05 20.14 -24.94
C VAL A 149 13.35 19.62 -25.49
N GLY A 150 14.36 19.49 -24.67
CA GLY A 150 15.67 19.01 -25.13
C GLY A 150 16.60 18.68 -23.96
N ARG A 151 17.79 18.15 -24.32
CA ARG A 151 18.84 17.85 -23.34
C ARG A 151 19.45 19.13 -22.82
N THR A 152 19.55 19.27 -21.51
CA THR A 152 20.21 20.42 -20.85
C THR A 152 21.74 20.26 -20.75
N GLY A 153 22.28 19.10 -21.10
CA GLY A 153 23.70 18.77 -20.91
C GLY A 153 24.04 18.28 -19.50
N THR A 154 23.30 18.70 -18.52
CA THR A 154 23.33 18.23 -17.11
C THR A 154 22.03 17.54 -16.79
N ARG A 155 22.12 16.38 -16.13
CA ARG A 155 20.95 15.63 -15.66
C ARG A 155 20.63 16.06 -14.23
N GLU A 156 19.36 16.13 -13.88
CA GLU A 156 18.93 16.38 -12.50
C GLU A 156 18.28 15.12 -11.93
N TYR A 157 18.93 14.52 -10.94
CA TYR A 157 18.42 13.37 -10.19
C TYR A 157 18.55 13.60 -8.70
N GLY A 158 17.46 13.34 -7.95
CA GLY A 158 17.45 13.48 -6.51
C GLY A 158 17.01 14.86 -6.05
N ARG A 159 17.42 15.23 -4.83
CA ARG A 159 17.04 16.49 -4.19
C ARG A 159 17.67 17.69 -4.90
N THR A 160 16.82 18.59 -5.35
CA THR A 160 17.21 19.83 -6.07
C THR A 160 16.50 21.02 -5.44
N ARG A 161 17.15 22.18 -5.40
CA ARG A 161 16.51 23.44 -5.00
C ARG A 161 15.81 24.07 -6.20
N ALA A 162 14.55 24.39 -6.04
CA ALA A 162 13.74 25.13 -7.01
C ALA A 162 13.34 26.49 -6.44
N GLU A 163 13.37 27.51 -7.29
CA GLU A 163 12.81 28.83 -7.02
C GLU A 163 11.42 28.89 -7.65
N ALA A 164 10.38 29.00 -6.82
CA ALA A 164 8.99 29.02 -7.22
C ALA A 164 8.37 30.40 -7.00
N SER A 165 7.57 30.87 -7.95
CA SER A 165 6.84 32.13 -7.82
C SER A 165 5.70 32.01 -6.82
N PRO A 166 5.60 32.86 -5.79
CA PRO A 166 4.49 32.86 -4.87
C PRO A 166 3.14 33.24 -5.52
N ASP A 167 3.19 33.87 -6.69
CA ASP A 167 2.00 34.24 -7.46
C ASP A 167 1.43 33.08 -8.27
N SER A 168 2.14 31.95 -8.35
CA SER A 168 1.65 30.74 -9.02
C SER A 168 0.48 30.12 -8.27
N CYS A 169 -0.49 29.61 -9.04
CA CYS A 169 -1.57 28.80 -8.47
C CYS A 169 -1.02 27.58 -7.73
N LEU A 170 -0.06 26.85 -8.33
CA LEU A 170 0.50 25.62 -7.75
C LEU A 170 1.26 25.85 -6.45
N PHE A 171 1.89 27.02 -6.29
CA PHE A 171 2.79 27.29 -5.17
C PHE A 171 2.21 28.27 -4.13
N ALA A 172 0.92 28.58 -4.23
CA ALA A 172 0.24 29.46 -3.30
C ALA A 172 0.43 28.98 -1.84
N GLY A 173 0.91 29.89 -0.97
CA GLY A 173 1.18 29.60 0.43
C GLY A 173 2.39 28.70 0.73
N ALA A 174 3.18 28.34 -0.29
CA ALA A 174 4.44 27.63 -0.12
C ALA A 174 5.64 28.63 -0.09
N PRO A 175 6.80 28.25 0.49
CA PRO A 175 8.03 29.04 0.39
C PRO A 175 8.47 29.20 -1.06
N ALA A 176 9.10 30.37 -1.39
CA ALA A 176 9.65 30.60 -2.72
C ALA A 176 10.82 29.64 -3.05
N GLU A 177 11.68 29.36 -2.08
CA GLU A 177 12.72 28.33 -2.22
C GLU A 177 12.20 27.00 -1.65
N GLN A 178 12.24 25.95 -2.47
CA GLN A 178 11.69 24.62 -2.13
C GLN A 178 12.70 23.52 -2.46
N THR A 179 12.72 22.47 -1.65
CA THR A 179 13.40 21.21 -1.96
C THR A 179 12.44 20.32 -2.74
N VAL A 180 12.83 19.96 -3.97
CA VAL A 180 12.02 19.12 -4.86
C VAL A 180 12.80 17.89 -5.30
N TRP A 181 12.09 16.84 -5.73
CA TRP A 181 12.71 15.62 -6.25
C TRP A 181 12.68 15.61 -7.77
N MET A 182 13.85 15.73 -8.38
CA MET A 182 14.04 15.65 -9.83
C MET A 182 14.41 14.23 -10.25
N SER A 183 13.95 13.83 -11.44
CA SER A 183 14.30 12.54 -12.06
C SER A 183 14.22 12.66 -13.59
N HIS A 184 15.08 13.50 -14.18
CA HIS A 184 15.05 13.74 -15.63
C HIS A 184 16.43 13.98 -16.26
N GLY A 185 16.53 13.61 -17.54
CA GLY A 185 17.69 13.94 -18.39
C GLY A 185 17.38 14.97 -19.46
N ASP A 186 16.11 15.21 -19.73
CA ASP A 186 15.58 16.20 -20.66
C ASP A 186 14.72 17.20 -19.88
N ALA A 187 14.71 18.46 -20.34
CA ALA A 187 13.93 19.51 -19.69
C ALA A 187 13.25 20.43 -20.72
N VAL A 188 12.23 21.13 -20.29
CA VAL A 188 11.61 22.20 -21.06
C VAL A 188 12.58 23.38 -21.12
N GLN A 189 13.00 23.73 -22.31
CA GLN A 189 13.92 24.85 -22.60
C GLN A 189 13.15 26.15 -22.87
N ALA A 190 11.97 26.05 -23.44
CA ALA A 190 11.07 27.18 -23.68
C ALA A 190 9.63 26.75 -23.42
N ALA A 191 8.92 27.54 -22.61
CA ALA A 191 7.48 27.35 -22.38
C ALA A 191 6.69 27.63 -23.66
N PRO A 192 5.51 27.01 -23.84
CA PRO A 192 4.61 27.36 -24.95
C PRO A 192 4.16 28.82 -24.87
N SER A 193 3.80 29.38 -26.01
CA SER A 193 3.32 30.77 -26.09
C SER A 193 2.08 30.97 -25.21
N GLY A 194 2.07 32.05 -24.42
CA GLY A 194 0.96 32.37 -23.51
C GLY A 194 1.08 31.77 -22.11
N PHE A 195 2.06 30.90 -21.88
CA PHE A 195 2.30 30.33 -20.54
C PHE A 195 3.24 31.20 -19.71
N ALA A 196 2.94 31.37 -18.44
CA ALA A 196 3.85 31.99 -17.48
C ALA A 196 4.78 30.94 -16.88
N VAL A 197 6.08 31.19 -16.91
CA VAL A 197 7.06 30.36 -16.19
C VAL A 197 6.96 30.69 -14.70
N THR A 198 6.71 29.67 -13.87
CA THR A 198 6.41 29.83 -12.45
C THR A 198 7.43 29.21 -11.52
N ALA A 199 8.37 28.40 -12.04
CA ALA A 199 9.51 27.94 -11.28
C ALA A 199 10.72 27.66 -12.17
N SER A 200 11.92 27.74 -11.56
CA SER A 200 13.21 27.40 -12.18
C SER A 200 14.12 26.69 -11.17
N THR A 201 15.14 26.01 -11.71
CA THR A 201 16.30 25.53 -10.94
C THR A 201 17.57 26.10 -11.52
N ALA A 202 18.71 25.84 -10.90
CA ALA A 202 20.01 26.27 -11.45
C ALA A 202 20.32 25.66 -12.85
N GLN A 203 19.72 24.51 -13.18
CA GLN A 203 19.96 23.76 -14.42
C GLN A 203 18.75 23.80 -15.38
N THR A 204 17.55 24.00 -14.85
CA THR A 204 16.30 23.96 -15.61
C THR A 204 15.58 25.31 -15.50
N PRO A 205 15.74 26.20 -16.51
CA PRO A 205 15.17 27.54 -16.48
C PRO A 205 13.63 27.55 -16.55
N VAL A 206 13.02 26.49 -17.08
CA VAL A 206 11.57 26.29 -17.10
C VAL A 206 11.27 24.99 -16.34
N ALA A 207 11.20 25.07 -15.01
CA ALA A 207 10.90 23.94 -14.15
C ALA A 207 9.41 23.81 -13.81
N ALA A 208 8.64 24.88 -13.98
CA ALA A 208 7.17 24.86 -13.96
C ALA A 208 6.61 25.99 -14.82
N PHE A 209 5.40 25.78 -15.33
CA PHE A 209 4.64 26.81 -16.03
C PHE A 209 3.14 26.66 -15.81
N GLU A 210 2.38 27.73 -16.06
CA GLU A 210 0.93 27.71 -16.01
C GLU A 210 0.28 28.63 -17.06
N ASP A 211 -0.89 28.22 -17.58
CA ASP A 211 -1.86 29.06 -18.27
C ASP A 211 -3.20 28.94 -17.51
N ARG A 212 -3.47 29.92 -16.64
CA ARG A 212 -4.67 29.93 -15.78
C ARG A 212 -5.95 30.07 -16.58
N SER A 213 -5.90 30.76 -17.72
CA SER A 213 -7.08 30.99 -18.56
C SER A 213 -7.59 29.69 -19.18
N ARG A 214 -6.65 28.80 -19.54
CA ARG A 214 -6.93 27.48 -20.08
C ARG A 214 -6.93 26.38 -18.99
N ARG A 215 -6.57 26.72 -17.75
CA ARG A 215 -6.40 25.80 -16.62
C ARG A 215 -5.40 24.68 -16.91
N LEU A 216 -4.27 25.04 -17.56
CA LEU A 216 -3.17 24.14 -17.88
C LEU A 216 -1.98 24.45 -17.00
N PHE A 217 -1.48 23.44 -16.31
CA PHE A 217 -0.40 23.54 -15.33
C PHE A 217 0.65 22.46 -15.59
N GLY A 218 1.88 22.73 -15.25
CA GLY A 218 2.92 21.72 -15.38
C GLY A 218 4.14 21.99 -14.51
N LEU A 219 4.79 20.91 -14.08
CA LEU A 219 6.00 20.93 -13.28
C LEU A 219 6.92 19.76 -13.63
N GLN A 220 8.24 20.02 -13.59
CA GLN A 220 9.27 19.07 -14.01
C GLN A 220 9.57 18.02 -12.95
N TRP A 221 9.40 18.35 -11.68
CA TRP A 221 9.67 17.44 -10.56
C TRP A 221 8.47 16.57 -10.20
N HIS A 222 8.68 15.64 -9.27
CA HIS A 222 7.67 14.72 -8.77
C HIS A 222 7.05 15.25 -7.46
N PRO A 223 5.85 15.86 -7.48
CA PRO A 223 5.18 16.34 -6.26
C PRO A 223 4.62 15.19 -5.41
N GLU A 224 4.41 14.03 -6.01
CA GLU A 224 3.82 12.85 -5.36
C GLU A 224 4.76 12.16 -4.39
N VAL A 225 6.08 12.34 -4.51
CA VAL A 225 7.05 11.65 -3.66
C VAL A 225 7.34 12.42 -2.37
N LEU A 226 7.62 11.70 -1.28
CA LEU A 226 7.91 12.29 0.05
C LEU A 226 9.12 13.23 0.07
N HIS A 227 10.03 13.11 -0.88
CA HIS A 227 11.22 13.94 -0.96
C HIS A 227 10.96 15.35 -1.51
N THR A 228 9.77 15.61 -2.04
CA THR A 228 9.30 16.95 -2.43
C THR A 228 8.51 17.54 -1.27
N GLU A 229 9.14 18.46 -0.52
CA GLU A 229 8.62 18.94 0.78
C GLU A 229 7.24 19.61 0.69
N GLN A 230 6.93 20.30 -0.41
CA GLN A 230 5.64 20.97 -0.64
C GLN A 230 4.80 20.27 -1.73
N GLY A 231 5.12 19.00 -2.03
CA GLY A 231 4.49 18.28 -3.13
C GLY A 231 2.99 18.09 -2.97
N GLN A 232 2.55 17.65 -1.79
CA GLN A 232 1.12 17.48 -1.49
C GLN A 232 0.35 18.81 -1.60
N ARG A 233 0.93 19.92 -1.09
CA ARG A 233 0.33 21.25 -1.23
C ARG A 233 0.18 21.69 -2.68
N SER A 234 1.17 21.41 -3.52
CA SER A 234 1.10 21.73 -4.96
C SER A 234 -0.04 20.98 -5.65
N LEU A 235 -0.27 19.70 -5.29
CA LEU A 235 -1.39 18.91 -5.77
C LEU A 235 -2.73 19.44 -5.24
N GLU A 236 -2.84 19.76 -3.97
CA GLU A 236 -4.03 20.36 -3.36
C GLU A 236 -4.37 21.71 -4.03
N ASN A 237 -3.38 22.56 -4.27
CA ASN A 237 -3.55 23.82 -4.97
C ASN A 237 -4.05 23.61 -6.41
N PHE A 238 -3.49 22.64 -7.14
CA PHE A 238 -4.02 22.28 -8.46
C PHE A 238 -5.49 21.86 -8.38
N LEU A 239 -5.82 20.93 -7.49
CA LEU A 239 -7.16 20.35 -7.38
C LEU A 239 -8.20 21.37 -6.94
N HIS A 240 -7.92 22.08 -5.83
CA HIS A 240 -8.93 22.93 -5.20
C HIS A 240 -8.94 24.37 -5.72
N VAL A 241 -7.78 24.92 -6.11
CA VAL A 241 -7.68 26.30 -6.60
C VAL A 241 -7.65 26.33 -8.14
N GLY A 242 -6.79 25.53 -8.75
CA GLY A 242 -6.63 25.49 -10.22
C GLY A 242 -7.80 24.85 -10.95
N ALA A 243 -8.30 23.74 -10.44
CA ALA A 243 -9.42 23.00 -11.03
C ALA A 243 -10.77 23.30 -10.35
N GLY A 244 -10.78 23.84 -9.14
CA GLY A 244 -12.01 24.18 -8.41
C GLY A 244 -12.78 22.96 -7.88
N ILE A 245 -12.10 21.83 -7.66
CA ILE A 245 -12.74 20.58 -7.23
C ILE A 245 -12.95 20.61 -5.72
N PRO A 246 -14.16 20.32 -5.20
CA PRO A 246 -14.42 20.26 -3.78
C PRO A 246 -13.82 18.99 -3.15
N ALA A 247 -13.45 19.08 -1.85
CA ALA A 247 -12.93 17.97 -1.06
C ALA A 247 -14.09 17.11 -0.53
N THR A 248 -14.62 16.19 -1.34
CA THR A 248 -15.81 15.39 -1.02
C THR A 248 -15.52 13.89 -0.80
N TRP A 249 -14.35 13.42 -1.21
CA TRP A 249 -13.93 12.03 -1.05
C TRP A 249 -13.42 11.80 0.37
N THR A 250 -14.31 11.39 1.27
CA THR A 250 -14.05 11.15 2.70
C THR A 250 -14.49 9.74 3.09
N ALA A 251 -13.97 9.21 4.20
CA ALA A 251 -14.38 7.89 4.68
C ALA A 251 -15.90 7.80 4.87
N GLY A 252 -16.54 8.83 5.44
CA GLY A 252 -17.98 8.89 5.64
C GLY A 252 -18.76 8.86 4.33
N SER A 253 -18.38 9.70 3.34
CA SER A 253 -19.05 9.71 2.04
C SER A 253 -18.91 8.38 1.29
N ILE A 254 -17.74 7.75 1.37
CA ILE A 254 -17.50 6.43 0.78
C ILE A 254 -18.37 5.37 1.44
N ILE A 255 -18.46 5.37 2.77
CA ILE A 255 -19.31 4.43 3.51
C ILE A 255 -20.77 4.57 3.07
N ASP A 256 -21.30 5.79 3.04
CA ASP A 256 -22.69 6.04 2.67
C ASP A 256 -23.00 5.60 1.24
N GLU A 257 -22.12 5.91 0.29
CA GLU A 257 -22.24 5.48 -1.11
C GLU A 257 -22.19 3.95 -1.23
N GLN A 258 -21.19 3.29 -0.64
CA GLN A 258 -21.04 1.84 -0.71
C GLN A 258 -22.22 1.12 -0.05
N VAL A 259 -22.67 1.58 1.12
CA VAL A 259 -23.82 1.01 1.82
C VAL A 259 -25.10 1.14 0.99
N ALA A 260 -25.33 2.28 0.35
CA ALA A 260 -26.49 2.48 -0.53
C ALA A 260 -26.44 1.52 -1.74
N ALA A 261 -25.30 1.45 -2.44
CA ALA A 261 -25.11 0.58 -3.59
C ALA A 261 -25.27 -0.92 -3.24
N ILE A 262 -24.74 -1.35 -2.07
CA ILE A 262 -24.90 -2.73 -1.60
C ILE A 262 -26.37 -3.03 -1.30
N ARG A 263 -27.09 -2.14 -0.62
CA ARG A 263 -28.52 -2.31 -0.30
C ARG A 263 -29.37 -2.47 -1.55
N GLU A 264 -29.16 -1.59 -2.54
CA GLU A 264 -29.86 -1.65 -3.81
C GLU A 264 -29.61 -2.96 -4.54
N ARG A 265 -28.34 -3.39 -4.61
CA ARG A 265 -27.93 -4.60 -5.33
C ARG A 265 -28.38 -5.88 -4.66
N VAL A 266 -28.29 -5.96 -3.33
CA VAL A 266 -28.62 -7.18 -2.56
C VAL A 266 -30.12 -7.37 -2.42
N GLY A 267 -30.89 -6.29 -2.25
CA GLY A 267 -32.31 -6.40 -1.94
C GLY A 267 -32.54 -7.22 -0.68
N ASP A 268 -33.37 -8.26 -0.77
CA ASP A 268 -33.71 -9.16 0.35
C ASP A 268 -32.86 -10.44 0.41
N ALA A 269 -31.90 -10.61 -0.50
CA ALA A 269 -31.05 -11.79 -0.55
C ALA A 269 -30.05 -11.85 0.61
N HIS A 270 -29.54 -13.06 0.88
CA HIS A 270 -28.44 -13.30 1.83
C HIS A 270 -27.08 -13.22 1.12
N VAL A 271 -26.06 -12.93 1.91
CA VAL A 271 -24.69 -12.68 1.44
C VAL A 271 -23.72 -13.55 2.25
N ILE A 272 -22.73 -14.14 1.58
CA ILE A 272 -21.60 -14.82 2.21
C ILE A 272 -20.34 -13.97 2.09
N CYS A 273 -19.50 -13.97 3.12
CA CYS A 273 -18.18 -13.35 3.13
C CYS A 273 -17.13 -14.32 3.64
N GLY A 274 -16.04 -14.52 2.90
CA GLY A 274 -14.86 -15.22 3.41
C GLY A 274 -14.01 -14.31 4.28
N LEU A 275 -13.75 -14.71 5.53
CA LEU A 275 -12.85 -13.99 6.42
C LEU A 275 -11.46 -14.60 6.40
N SER A 276 -10.45 -13.79 6.10
CA SER A 276 -9.04 -14.17 6.24
C SER A 276 -8.43 -13.69 7.56
N GLY A 277 -9.20 -12.94 8.38
CA GLY A 277 -8.67 -12.22 9.54
C GLY A 277 -7.83 -10.98 9.18
N GLY A 278 -7.67 -10.65 7.91
CA GLY A 278 -7.01 -9.44 7.43
C GLY A 278 -7.92 -8.22 7.42
N VAL A 279 -7.34 -7.01 7.39
CA VAL A 279 -8.08 -5.74 7.40
C VAL A 279 -9.09 -5.65 6.26
N ASP A 280 -8.72 -6.09 5.05
CA ASP A 280 -9.53 -5.93 3.84
C ASP A 280 -10.85 -6.74 3.94
N SER A 281 -10.76 -8.03 4.28
CA SER A 281 -11.95 -8.86 4.51
C SER A 281 -12.81 -8.37 5.68
N SER A 282 -12.17 -7.80 6.72
CA SER A 282 -12.88 -7.25 7.89
C SER A 282 -13.68 -6.02 7.55
N VAL A 283 -13.08 -5.08 6.82
CA VAL A 283 -13.76 -3.84 6.42
C VAL A 283 -14.84 -4.12 5.37
N ALA A 284 -14.59 -5.04 4.43
CA ALA A 284 -15.61 -5.48 3.49
C ALA A 284 -16.82 -6.09 4.21
N ALA A 285 -16.58 -6.98 5.19
CA ALA A 285 -17.65 -7.58 6.00
C ALA A 285 -18.41 -6.52 6.81
N ALA A 286 -17.71 -5.54 7.42
CA ALA A 286 -18.34 -4.46 8.19
C ALA A 286 -19.22 -3.56 7.32
N LEU A 287 -18.76 -3.19 6.10
CA LEU A 287 -19.56 -2.43 5.13
C LEU A 287 -20.83 -3.17 4.73
N VAL A 288 -20.69 -4.46 4.39
CA VAL A 288 -21.83 -5.29 3.99
C VAL A 288 -22.78 -5.51 5.17
N HIS A 289 -22.27 -5.74 6.36
CA HIS A 289 -23.09 -5.88 7.57
C HIS A 289 -23.89 -4.58 7.85
N ARG A 290 -23.27 -3.42 7.73
CA ARG A 290 -23.96 -2.12 7.84
C ARG A 290 -25.08 -1.94 6.80
N ALA A 291 -24.92 -2.55 5.62
CA ALA A 291 -25.91 -2.49 4.56
C ALA A 291 -27.07 -3.47 4.76
N VAL A 292 -26.79 -4.73 5.10
CA VAL A 292 -27.78 -5.83 5.06
C VAL A 292 -28.04 -6.50 6.43
N GLY A 293 -27.30 -6.15 7.48
CA GLY A 293 -27.46 -6.68 8.83
C GLY A 293 -27.27 -8.20 8.91
N ASP A 294 -28.16 -8.89 9.58
CA ASP A 294 -28.10 -10.35 9.85
C ASP A 294 -28.16 -11.23 8.60
N ARG A 295 -28.41 -10.66 7.43
CA ARG A 295 -28.37 -11.39 6.15
C ARG A 295 -26.95 -11.65 5.65
N LEU A 296 -25.92 -11.11 6.33
CA LEU A 296 -24.53 -11.46 6.10
C LEU A 296 -24.14 -12.67 6.98
N THR A 297 -23.57 -13.70 6.37
CA THR A 297 -22.89 -14.79 7.08
C THR A 297 -21.43 -14.82 6.65
N CYS A 298 -20.54 -14.71 7.63
CA CYS A 298 -19.10 -14.81 7.39
C CYS A 298 -18.61 -16.23 7.66
N ILE A 299 -17.68 -16.72 6.83
CA ILE A 299 -17.03 -18.02 6.96
C ILE A 299 -15.55 -17.80 7.23
N PHE A 300 -15.08 -18.33 8.36
CA PHE A 300 -13.66 -18.32 8.72
C PHE A 300 -13.12 -19.76 8.72
N VAL A 301 -12.10 -20.02 7.92
CA VAL A 301 -11.45 -21.33 7.83
C VAL A 301 -10.19 -21.33 8.71
N ASP A 302 -10.21 -22.11 9.79
CA ASP A 302 -9.01 -22.41 10.56
C ASP A 302 -8.28 -23.59 9.90
N HIS A 303 -7.28 -23.25 9.11
CA HIS A 303 -6.44 -24.22 8.41
C HIS A 303 -5.26 -24.75 9.27
N GLY A 304 -5.24 -24.44 10.56
CA GLY A 304 -4.18 -24.87 11.46
C GLY A 304 -2.79 -24.21 11.23
N LEU A 305 -2.68 -23.23 10.33
CA LEU A 305 -1.44 -22.48 10.06
C LEU A 305 -1.51 -21.05 10.60
N LEU A 306 -2.48 -20.76 11.44
CA LEU A 306 -2.69 -19.46 12.07
C LEU A 306 -1.65 -19.20 13.18
N ARG A 307 -1.48 -17.93 13.55
CA ARG A 307 -0.73 -17.51 14.73
C ARG A 307 -1.41 -17.95 16.02
N ALA A 308 -0.64 -17.91 17.12
CA ALA A 308 -1.20 -18.18 18.44
C ALA A 308 -2.35 -17.22 18.78
N GLY A 309 -3.51 -17.77 19.19
CA GLY A 309 -4.70 -17.02 19.63
C GLY A 309 -5.51 -16.36 18.50
N GLU A 310 -5.11 -16.49 17.24
CA GLU A 310 -5.75 -15.77 16.13
C GLU A 310 -7.20 -16.21 15.89
N ARG A 311 -7.50 -17.51 15.97
CA ARG A 311 -8.87 -18.03 15.87
C ARG A 311 -9.80 -17.41 16.91
N ALA A 312 -9.42 -17.52 18.18
CA ALA A 312 -10.23 -16.98 19.28
C ALA A 312 -10.40 -15.45 19.17
N GLN A 313 -9.37 -14.75 18.69
CA GLN A 313 -9.44 -13.33 18.43
C GLN A 313 -10.45 -12.99 17.33
N VAL A 314 -10.44 -13.72 16.21
CA VAL A 314 -11.39 -13.51 15.11
C VAL A 314 -12.82 -13.78 15.61
N GLU A 315 -13.07 -14.91 16.28
CA GLU A 315 -14.39 -15.24 16.82
C GLU A 315 -14.92 -14.15 17.75
N HIS A 316 -14.10 -13.68 18.70
CA HIS A 316 -14.48 -12.62 19.64
C HIS A 316 -14.73 -11.28 18.93
N ASP A 317 -13.79 -10.83 18.09
CA ASP A 317 -13.83 -9.50 17.50
C ASP A 317 -15.01 -9.31 16.53
N TYR A 318 -15.37 -10.35 15.78
CA TYR A 318 -16.48 -10.26 14.84
C TYR A 318 -17.83 -10.51 15.51
N ALA A 319 -17.96 -11.56 16.32
CA ALA A 319 -19.24 -11.90 16.95
C ALA A 319 -19.60 -10.93 18.07
N GLU A 320 -18.68 -10.67 19.00
CA GLU A 320 -18.95 -9.81 20.16
C GLU A 320 -18.63 -8.33 19.88
N GLY A 321 -17.56 -8.05 19.11
CA GLY A 321 -17.14 -6.68 18.82
C GLY A 321 -17.98 -5.98 17.76
N MET A 322 -18.40 -6.69 16.69
CA MET A 322 -19.11 -6.11 15.56
C MET A 322 -20.52 -6.67 15.34
N GLY A 323 -20.95 -7.68 16.11
CA GLY A 323 -22.26 -8.32 15.96
C GLY A 323 -22.43 -9.09 14.65
N ILE A 324 -21.35 -9.51 14.00
CA ILE A 324 -21.37 -10.21 12.72
C ILE A 324 -21.41 -11.72 12.95
N ARG A 325 -22.34 -12.41 12.30
CA ARG A 325 -22.41 -13.87 12.34
C ARG A 325 -21.19 -14.48 11.66
N VAL A 326 -20.39 -15.27 12.40
CA VAL A 326 -19.22 -15.99 11.90
C VAL A 326 -19.41 -17.49 12.11
N ILE A 327 -19.17 -18.26 11.05
CA ILE A 327 -19.07 -19.71 11.09
C ILE A 327 -17.59 -20.06 10.97
N THR A 328 -17.02 -20.63 12.03
CA THR A 328 -15.63 -21.13 12.02
C THR A 328 -15.62 -22.59 11.61
N VAL A 329 -14.80 -22.92 10.62
CA VAL A 329 -14.59 -24.28 10.13
C VAL A 329 -13.16 -24.70 10.47
N ASP A 330 -13.02 -25.71 11.33
CA ASP A 330 -11.70 -26.26 11.69
C ASP A 330 -11.31 -27.36 10.69
N GLU A 331 -10.29 -27.09 9.91
CA GLU A 331 -9.72 -27.96 8.89
C GLU A 331 -8.23 -28.25 9.15
N SER A 332 -7.75 -27.97 10.37
CA SER A 332 -6.33 -28.06 10.75
C SER A 332 -5.71 -29.44 10.47
N GLU A 333 -6.43 -30.52 10.79
CA GLU A 333 -5.96 -31.90 10.53
C GLU A 333 -5.83 -32.19 9.02
N ARG A 334 -6.79 -31.70 8.23
CA ARG A 334 -6.78 -31.88 6.77
C ARG A 334 -5.60 -31.18 6.11
N PHE A 335 -5.32 -29.93 6.49
CA PHE A 335 -4.20 -29.18 5.96
C PHE A 335 -2.86 -29.80 6.36
N LEU A 336 -2.70 -30.21 7.62
CA LEU A 336 -1.50 -30.89 8.07
C LEU A 336 -1.26 -32.21 7.34
N ALA A 337 -2.32 -33.00 7.15
CA ALA A 337 -2.22 -34.26 6.39
C ALA A 337 -1.82 -34.03 4.92
N ALA A 338 -2.35 -32.98 4.28
CA ALA A 338 -2.02 -32.63 2.91
C ALA A 338 -0.59 -32.11 2.75
N LEU A 339 0.01 -31.52 3.81
CA LEU A 339 1.36 -30.98 3.83
C LEU A 339 2.42 -31.97 4.31
N ALA A 340 2.01 -33.18 4.75
CA ALA A 340 2.96 -34.18 5.25
C ALA A 340 4.02 -34.54 4.20
N GLY A 341 5.31 -34.46 4.60
CA GLY A 341 6.45 -34.73 3.73
C GLY A 341 6.75 -33.62 2.70
N VAL A 342 5.98 -32.53 2.65
CA VAL A 342 6.17 -31.44 1.67
C VAL A 342 7.13 -30.41 2.22
N THR A 343 8.24 -30.17 1.50
CA THR A 343 9.27 -29.19 1.89
C THR A 343 9.50 -28.11 0.84
N ASP A 344 9.02 -28.31 -0.40
CA ASP A 344 9.14 -27.33 -1.47
C ASP A 344 8.17 -26.17 -1.25
N PRO A 345 8.65 -24.90 -1.28
CA PRO A 345 7.82 -23.72 -0.99
C PRO A 345 6.62 -23.56 -1.91
N GLU A 346 6.83 -23.78 -3.20
CA GLU A 346 5.77 -23.58 -4.19
C GLU A 346 4.72 -24.72 -4.10
N ALA A 347 5.15 -25.94 -3.81
CA ALA A 347 4.24 -27.04 -3.54
C ALA A 347 3.38 -26.77 -2.29
N LYS A 348 3.98 -26.25 -1.20
CA LYS A 348 3.23 -25.84 0.00
C LYS A 348 2.15 -24.81 -0.35
N ARG A 349 2.51 -23.73 -1.06
CA ARG A 349 1.57 -22.68 -1.48
C ARG A 349 0.39 -23.23 -2.30
N LYS A 350 0.67 -24.09 -3.28
CA LYS A 350 -0.35 -24.73 -4.13
C LYS A 350 -1.28 -25.65 -3.33
N ILE A 351 -0.73 -26.45 -2.41
CA ILE A 351 -1.52 -27.33 -1.56
C ILE A 351 -2.42 -26.52 -0.64
N ILE A 352 -1.86 -25.54 0.08
CA ILE A 352 -2.61 -24.68 1.01
C ILE A 352 -3.74 -23.95 0.26
N GLY A 353 -3.44 -23.36 -0.89
CA GLY A 353 -4.46 -22.66 -1.70
C GLY A 353 -5.58 -23.59 -2.15
N ARG A 354 -5.24 -24.77 -2.67
CA ARG A 354 -6.21 -25.77 -3.12
C ARG A 354 -7.11 -26.27 -1.98
N GLU A 355 -6.51 -26.63 -0.85
CA GLU A 355 -7.29 -27.13 0.29
C GLU A 355 -8.16 -26.01 0.90
N PHE A 356 -7.68 -24.75 0.90
CA PHE A 356 -8.47 -23.60 1.35
C PHE A 356 -9.74 -23.43 0.50
N ILE A 357 -9.61 -23.46 -0.83
CA ILE A 357 -10.75 -23.36 -1.74
C ILE A 357 -11.76 -24.48 -1.44
N ARG A 358 -11.31 -25.73 -1.34
CA ARG A 358 -12.19 -26.89 -1.07
C ARG A 358 -12.92 -26.79 0.27
N SER A 359 -12.23 -26.32 1.32
CA SER A 359 -12.81 -26.14 2.64
C SER A 359 -13.85 -25.03 2.64
N PHE A 360 -13.53 -23.94 1.93
CA PHE A 360 -14.44 -22.80 1.81
C PHE A 360 -15.70 -23.17 1.00
N GLU A 361 -15.56 -23.88 -0.12
CA GLU A 361 -16.68 -24.41 -0.92
C GLU A 361 -17.59 -25.34 -0.11
N ALA A 362 -17.02 -26.25 0.68
CA ALA A 362 -17.79 -27.14 1.53
C ALA A 362 -18.58 -26.38 2.61
N ALA A 363 -17.95 -25.33 3.19
CA ALA A 363 -18.62 -24.47 4.15
C ALA A 363 -19.74 -23.64 3.51
N GLN A 364 -19.50 -23.08 2.31
CA GLN A 364 -20.53 -22.36 1.54
C GLN A 364 -21.77 -23.21 1.29
N ARG A 365 -21.61 -24.47 0.86
CA ARG A 365 -22.74 -25.36 0.61
C ARG A 365 -23.60 -25.59 1.86
N ARG A 366 -22.96 -25.80 3.02
CA ARG A 366 -23.70 -25.93 4.30
C ARG A 366 -24.49 -24.67 4.63
N VAL A 367 -23.89 -23.48 4.42
CA VAL A 367 -24.58 -22.21 4.68
C VAL A 367 -25.73 -21.99 3.71
N VAL A 368 -25.58 -22.37 2.43
CA VAL A 368 -26.65 -22.30 1.42
C VAL A 368 -27.82 -23.21 1.80
N GLU A 369 -27.54 -24.46 2.24
CA GLU A 369 -28.56 -25.40 2.71
C GLU A 369 -29.29 -24.86 3.95
N GLU A 370 -28.56 -24.38 4.97
CA GLU A 370 -29.13 -23.84 6.21
C GLU A 370 -30.02 -22.62 5.95
N VAL A 371 -29.58 -21.67 5.11
CA VAL A 371 -30.35 -20.49 4.76
C VAL A 371 -31.57 -20.85 3.89
N GLY A 372 -31.42 -21.84 2.99
CA GLY A 372 -32.51 -22.35 2.17
C GLY A 372 -33.61 -23.02 2.99
N GLU A 373 -33.25 -23.82 4.01
CA GLU A 373 -34.20 -24.42 4.96
C GLU A 373 -34.99 -23.36 5.75
N ALA A 374 -34.36 -22.21 6.04
CA ALA A 374 -34.99 -21.06 6.67
C ALA A 374 -35.82 -20.20 5.69
N GLY A 375 -35.94 -20.58 4.41
CA GLY A 375 -36.70 -19.87 3.38
C GLY A 375 -35.94 -18.66 2.76
N GLY A 376 -34.66 -18.51 3.03
CA GLY A 376 -33.81 -17.49 2.43
C GLY A 376 -33.10 -17.98 1.17
N GLN A 377 -32.45 -17.07 0.46
CA GLN A 377 -31.61 -17.36 -0.71
C GLN A 377 -30.30 -16.61 -0.63
N ILE A 378 -29.19 -17.33 -0.73
CA ILE A 378 -27.86 -16.73 -0.89
C ILE A 378 -27.58 -16.52 -2.36
N ARG A 379 -27.26 -15.29 -2.74
CA ARG A 379 -27.01 -14.89 -4.13
C ARG A 379 -25.67 -14.17 -4.32
N PHE A 380 -25.02 -13.77 -3.23
CA PHE A 380 -23.85 -12.90 -3.31
C PHE A 380 -22.70 -13.42 -2.46
N LEU A 381 -21.49 -13.27 -3.01
CA LEU A 381 -20.22 -13.51 -2.34
C LEU A 381 -19.44 -12.20 -2.24
N VAL A 382 -18.99 -11.84 -1.04
CA VAL A 382 -18.15 -10.65 -0.80
C VAL A 382 -16.69 -10.99 -1.05
N GLN A 383 -16.03 -10.12 -1.80
CA GLN A 383 -14.59 -10.18 -2.05
C GLN A 383 -13.92 -8.86 -1.70
N GLY A 384 -12.80 -8.91 -0.99
CA GLY A 384 -12.03 -7.74 -0.54
C GLY A 384 -10.99 -7.28 -1.57
N THR A 385 -11.33 -7.24 -2.87
CA THR A 385 -10.47 -6.74 -3.95
C THR A 385 -10.19 -5.25 -3.75
N LEU A 386 -8.93 -4.83 -3.86
CA LEU A 386 -8.50 -3.44 -3.75
C LEU A 386 -8.23 -2.81 -5.11
N TYR A 387 -8.17 -1.47 -5.16
CA TYR A 387 -7.92 -0.73 -6.39
C TYR A 387 -6.58 -1.07 -7.06
N PRO A 388 -5.44 -1.21 -6.35
CA PRO A 388 -4.19 -1.67 -6.95
C PRO A 388 -4.30 -3.03 -7.64
N ASP A 389 -5.04 -3.99 -7.06
CA ASP A 389 -5.25 -5.32 -7.66
C ASP A 389 -5.98 -5.22 -9.01
N VAL A 390 -6.90 -4.26 -9.12
CA VAL A 390 -7.66 -3.99 -10.36
C VAL A 390 -6.76 -3.39 -11.44
N VAL A 391 -5.91 -2.42 -11.07
CA VAL A 391 -5.00 -1.74 -12.00
C VAL A 391 -3.96 -2.74 -12.53
N GLU A 392 -3.36 -3.54 -11.66
CA GLU A 392 -2.37 -4.55 -12.04
C GLU A 392 -2.98 -5.65 -12.93
N SER A 393 -4.23 -6.02 -12.73
CA SER A 393 -4.93 -7.03 -13.53
C SER A 393 -5.42 -6.53 -14.88
N GLY A 394 -5.53 -5.21 -15.09
CA GLY A 394 -6.03 -4.58 -16.33
C GLY A 394 -4.99 -4.23 -17.38
N GLY A 395 -3.69 -4.34 -17.08
CA GLY A 395 -2.59 -3.70 -17.84
C GLY A 395 -1.81 -4.58 -18.83
N GLY A 396 -2.13 -5.85 -19.11
CA GLY A 396 -1.33 -6.66 -20.05
C GLY A 396 -1.96 -7.98 -20.47
N GLU A 397 -1.49 -8.55 -21.60
CA GLU A 397 -1.87 -9.88 -22.11
C GLU A 397 -1.59 -11.04 -21.12
N GLY A 398 -0.88 -10.77 -19.99
CA GLY A 398 -0.65 -11.70 -18.88
C GLY A 398 -1.66 -11.61 -17.74
N ALA A 399 -2.55 -10.63 -17.74
CA ALA A 399 -3.49 -10.34 -16.63
C ALA A 399 -4.53 -11.47 -16.37
N ALA A 400 -4.77 -12.34 -17.34
CA ALA A 400 -5.67 -13.49 -17.17
C ALA A 400 -5.09 -14.56 -16.20
N ASN A 401 -3.76 -14.59 -15.99
CA ASN A 401 -3.11 -15.58 -15.13
C ASN A 401 -2.95 -15.14 -13.67
N ILE A 402 -3.00 -13.83 -13.37
CA ILE A 402 -2.90 -13.31 -11.99
C ILE A 402 -4.23 -13.45 -11.25
N LYS A 403 -5.35 -13.54 -11.96
CA LYS A 403 -6.68 -13.79 -11.39
C LYS A 403 -6.82 -15.09 -10.59
N SER A 404 -5.87 -16.03 -10.72
CA SER A 404 -5.95 -17.34 -10.04
C SER A 404 -5.34 -17.38 -8.64
N HIS A 405 -4.56 -16.37 -8.21
CA HIS A 405 -3.78 -16.46 -6.97
C HIS A 405 -4.25 -15.55 -5.83
N HIS A 406 -5.01 -14.49 -6.12
CA HIS A 406 -5.59 -13.58 -5.12
C HIS A 406 -7.11 -13.65 -5.03
N ASN A 407 -7.76 -14.18 -6.04
CA ASN A 407 -9.18 -14.50 -5.97
C ASN A 407 -9.33 -15.88 -5.33
N VAL A 408 -10.30 -16.03 -4.43
CA VAL A 408 -10.86 -17.32 -4.06
C VAL A 408 -11.39 -17.93 -5.37
N GLY A 409 -10.48 -18.45 -6.17
CA GLY A 409 -10.74 -19.09 -7.46
C GLY A 409 -11.32 -20.46 -7.18
N GLY A 410 -12.60 -20.59 -7.40
CA GLY A 410 -13.35 -21.80 -7.15
C GLY A 410 -14.70 -21.42 -6.57
N LEU A 411 -15.47 -20.63 -7.32
CA LEU A 411 -16.91 -20.74 -7.17
C LEU A 411 -17.24 -22.15 -7.66
N PRO A 412 -17.97 -22.96 -6.84
CA PRO A 412 -18.49 -24.21 -7.33
C PRO A 412 -19.26 -23.92 -8.63
N ASP A 413 -19.00 -24.67 -9.70
CA ASP A 413 -19.65 -24.49 -11.01
C ASP A 413 -21.19 -24.59 -10.93
N ASP A 414 -21.70 -25.12 -9.82
CA ASP A 414 -23.11 -25.32 -9.49
C ASP A 414 -23.72 -24.20 -8.61
N LEU A 415 -22.92 -23.26 -8.12
CA LEU A 415 -23.37 -22.11 -7.32
C LEU A 415 -23.09 -20.80 -8.06
N ASP A 416 -24.15 -20.21 -8.61
CA ASP A 416 -24.10 -18.95 -9.36
C ASP A 416 -24.19 -17.75 -8.41
N PHE A 417 -23.06 -17.38 -7.79
CA PHE A 417 -22.95 -16.18 -6.96
C PHE A 417 -22.53 -14.95 -7.77
N SER A 418 -23.21 -13.84 -7.56
CA SER A 418 -22.74 -12.53 -7.98
C SER A 418 -21.73 -11.98 -6.96
N LEU A 419 -20.62 -11.41 -7.42
CA LEU A 419 -19.61 -10.81 -6.55
C LEU A 419 -20.04 -9.44 -6.03
N ILE A 420 -19.78 -9.15 -4.76
CA ILE A 420 -19.81 -7.82 -4.15
C ILE A 420 -18.38 -7.46 -3.77
N GLU A 421 -17.84 -6.42 -4.38
CA GLU A 421 -16.47 -5.95 -4.19
C GLU A 421 -16.46 -4.50 -3.65
N PRO A 422 -16.80 -4.28 -2.38
CA PRO A 422 -17.02 -2.94 -1.84
C PRO A 422 -15.74 -2.09 -1.73
N LEU A 423 -14.57 -2.72 -1.83
CA LEU A 423 -13.28 -2.05 -1.70
C LEU A 423 -12.57 -1.88 -3.05
N ARG A 424 -13.21 -2.26 -4.17
CA ARG A 424 -12.60 -2.32 -5.51
C ARG A 424 -12.03 -0.99 -6.00
N THR A 425 -12.56 0.12 -5.53
CA THR A 425 -12.13 1.47 -5.89
C THR A 425 -11.19 2.10 -4.86
N LEU A 426 -10.79 1.39 -3.81
CA LEU A 426 -10.11 1.94 -2.64
C LEU A 426 -8.65 1.48 -2.54
N PHE A 427 -7.79 2.40 -2.09
CA PHE A 427 -6.45 2.07 -1.62
C PHE A 427 -6.47 1.54 -0.19
N LYS A 428 -5.41 0.87 0.24
CA LYS A 428 -5.35 0.21 1.55
C LYS A 428 -5.43 1.17 2.74
N ASP A 429 -4.92 2.37 2.61
CA ASP A 429 -5.02 3.42 3.62
C ASP A 429 -6.45 3.96 3.76
N GLU A 430 -7.19 4.10 2.64
CA GLU A 430 -8.61 4.43 2.66
C GLU A 430 -9.43 3.33 3.33
N VAL A 431 -9.14 2.07 3.03
CA VAL A 431 -9.78 0.92 3.70
C VAL A 431 -9.58 0.96 5.21
N ARG A 432 -8.36 1.29 5.66
CA ARG A 432 -8.10 1.46 7.11
C ARG A 432 -8.86 2.63 7.73
N ALA A 433 -8.96 3.77 7.01
CA ALA A 433 -9.73 4.92 7.48
C ALA A 433 -11.22 4.58 7.61
N ILE A 434 -11.79 3.94 6.59
CA ILE A 434 -13.17 3.42 6.59
C ILE A 434 -13.39 2.40 7.72
N GLY A 435 -12.44 1.49 7.92
CA GLY A 435 -12.51 0.51 9.00
C GLY A 435 -12.63 1.15 10.38
N ARG A 436 -11.85 2.21 10.66
CA ARG A 436 -11.93 2.97 11.91
C ARG A 436 -13.29 3.65 12.09
N GLU A 437 -13.81 4.26 11.03
CA GLU A 437 -15.11 4.95 11.06
C GLU A 437 -16.29 3.95 11.20
N LEU A 438 -16.16 2.75 10.67
CA LEU A 438 -17.10 1.65 10.87
C LEU A 438 -17.01 1.01 12.26
N GLY A 439 -16.02 1.38 13.08
CA GLY A 439 -15.81 0.80 14.41
C GLY A 439 -15.12 -0.56 14.40
N VAL A 440 -14.45 -0.94 13.31
CA VAL A 440 -13.59 -2.13 13.29
C VAL A 440 -12.47 -1.95 14.31
N PRO A 441 -12.22 -2.93 15.20
CA PRO A 441 -11.20 -2.81 16.23
C PRO A 441 -9.83 -2.41 15.71
N GLU A 442 -9.15 -1.45 16.36
CA GLU A 442 -7.85 -0.91 15.89
C GLU A 442 -6.80 -2.02 15.71
N LYS A 443 -6.82 -3.06 16.54
CA LYS A 443 -5.94 -4.24 16.41
C LYS A 443 -6.11 -5.02 15.10
N ILE A 444 -7.27 -4.88 14.42
CA ILE A 444 -7.52 -5.42 13.08
C ILE A 444 -7.07 -4.41 12.03
N VAL A 445 -7.46 -3.14 12.20
CA VAL A 445 -7.17 -2.07 11.23
C VAL A 445 -5.66 -1.80 11.11
N ALA A 446 -4.95 -1.76 12.24
CA ALA A 446 -3.50 -1.54 12.29
C ALA A 446 -2.69 -2.84 12.10
N ARG A 447 -3.36 -3.98 11.91
CA ARG A 447 -2.69 -5.27 11.80
C ARG A 447 -1.64 -5.27 10.68
N GLN A 448 -0.44 -5.76 11.03
CA GLN A 448 0.61 -6.01 10.06
C GLN A 448 0.16 -7.07 9.03
N PRO A 449 0.61 -6.99 7.78
CA PRO A 449 0.32 -8.01 6.78
C PRO A 449 0.68 -9.41 7.28
N PHE A 450 -0.17 -10.39 6.94
CA PHE A 450 0.09 -11.80 7.22
C PHE A 450 -0.26 -12.59 5.96
N PRO A 451 0.63 -13.49 5.50
CA PRO A 451 0.43 -14.17 4.23
C PRO A 451 -0.72 -15.15 4.28
N GLY A 452 -1.44 -15.32 3.16
CA GLY A 452 -2.55 -16.29 3.05
C GLY A 452 -2.17 -17.72 3.45
N PRO A 453 -0.99 -18.26 3.08
CA PRO A 453 -0.54 -19.57 3.54
C PRO A 453 -0.18 -19.64 5.04
N GLY A 454 -0.30 -18.55 5.78
CA GLY A 454 -0.04 -18.49 7.20
C GLY A 454 1.40 -18.84 7.59
N LEU A 455 1.57 -19.50 8.72
CA LEU A 455 2.86 -19.95 9.21
C LEU A 455 3.46 -21.11 8.38
N GLY A 456 2.70 -21.69 7.45
CA GLY A 456 3.18 -22.79 6.60
C GLY A 456 4.41 -22.45 5.77
N ILE A 457 4.51 -21.18 5.30
CA ILE A 457 5.66 -20.66 4.54
C ILE A 457 6.73 -20.01 5.44
N ARG A 458 6.59 -20.11 6.76
CA ARG A 458 7.59 -19.67 7.75
C ARG A 458 8.24 -20.84 8.47
N VAL A 459 7.90 -22.07 8.09
CA VAL A 459 8.61 -23.30 8.49
C VAL A 459 9.47 -23.75 7.32
N ILE A 460 10.77 -23.47 7.36
CA ILE A 460 11.72 -23.93 6.33
C ILE A 460 11.98 -25.43 6.55
N GLY A 461 11.35 -26.25 5.71
CA GLY A 461 11.29 -27.69 5.85
C GLY A 461 9.87 -28.21 5.93
N GLU A 462 9.65 -29.36 6.56
CA GLU A 462 8.33 -29.97 6.69
C GLU A 462 7.44 -29.23 7.70
N VAL A 463 6.18 -28.99 7.32
CA VAL A 463 5.16 -28.39 8.17
C VAL A 463 4.52 -29.48 9.02
N THR A 464 4.88 -29.54 10.31
CA THR A 464 4.31 -30.47 11.28
C THR A 464 3.65 -29.73 12.42
N ALA A 465 2.76 -30.39 13.16
CA ALA A 465 2.12 -29.79 14.34
C ALA A 465 3.17 -29.30 15.36
N GLU A 466 4.28 -30.05 15.52
CA GLU A 466 5.37 -29.69 16.44
C GLU A 466 6.13 -28.45 15.95
N ASN A 467 6.52 -28.39 14.66
CA ASN A 467 7.21 -27.24 14.10
C ASN A 467 6.34 -25.98 14.16
N LEU A 468 5.04 -26.12 13.94
CA LEU A 468 4.08 -25.01 14.12
C LEU A 468 3.95 -24.56 15.56
N ARG A 469 3.93 -25.48 16.52
CA ARG A 469 3.92 -25.15 17.96
C ARG A 469 5.14 -24.30 18.34
N VAL A 470 6.33 -24.76 17.93
CA VAL A 470 7.60 -24.04 18.16
C VAL A 470 7.57 -22.66 17.53
N LEU A 471 7.18 -22.57 16.25
CA LEU A 471 7.12 -21.30 15.53
C LEU A 471 6.09 -20.33 16.13
N ARG A 472 4.89 -20.82 16.50
CA ARG A 472 3.88 -19.99 17.16
C ARG A 472 4.35 -19.38 18.47
N ALA A 473 5.07 -20.16 19.28
CA ALA A 473 5.61 -19.66 20.53
C ALA A 473 6.68 -18.58 20.30
N ALA A 474 7.58 -18.79 19.34
CA ALA A 474 8.61 -17.81 18.99
C ALA A 474 8.00 -16.53 18.38
N ASP A 475 7.01 -16.65 17.46
CA ASP A 475 6.30 -15.52 16.85
C ASP A 475 5.53 -14.70 17.90
N ALA A 476 4.86 -15.35 18.84
CA ALA A 476 4.15 -14.67 19.93
C ALA A 476 5.09 -13.83 20.79
N ILE A 477 6.24 -14.40 21.21
CA ILE A 477 7.25 -13.69 22.00
C ILE A 477 7.79 -12.48 21.23
N ALA A 478 8.14 -12.65 19.96
CA ALA A 478 8.66 -11.55 19.15
C ALA A 478 7.65 -10.40 19.04
N ARG A 479 6.38 -10.70 18.77
CA ARG A 479 5.30 -9.70 18.68
C ARG A 479 5.05 -8.97 20.00
N GLU A 480 5.06 -9.70 21.12
CA GLU A 480 4.89 -9.12 22.45
C GLU A 480 6.00 -8.14 22.78
N GLU A 481 7.27 -8.47 22.50
CA GLU A 481 8.40 -7.58 22.75
C GLU A 481 8.41 -6.35 21.84
N LEU A 482 8.02 -6.51 20.57
CA LEU A 482 7.88 -5.38 19.65
C LEU A 482 6.77 -4.42 20.09
N ALA A 483 5.61 -4.95 20.48
CA ALA A 483 4.50 -4.17 21.02
C ALA A 483 4.87 -3.47 22.33
N ALA A 484 5.51 -4.17 23.26
CA ALA A 484 5.99 -3.58 24.51
C ALA A 484 7.03 -2.47 24.32
N ALA A 485 7.78 -2.51 23.22
CA ALA A 485 8.72 -1.47 22.82
C ALA A 485 8.06 -0.32 22.00
N GLY A 486 6.77 -0.41 21.67
CA GLY A 486 6.06 0.56 20.83
C GLY A 486 6.47 0.55 19.36
N LEU A 487 7.07 -0.56 18.88
CA LEU A 487 7.63 -0.66 17.52
C LEU A 487 6.68 -1.35 16.52
N ASP A 488 5.58 -1.91 16.97
CA ASP A 488 4.61 -2.63 16.14
C ASP A 488 3.91 -1.72 15.10
N GLY A 489 3.78 -0.41 15.40
CA GLY A 489 3.29 0.60 14.46
C GLY A 489 4.33 1.15 13.49
N GLU A 490 5.63 1.00 13.79
CA GLU A 490 6.74 1.53 12.97
C GLU A 490 7.28 0.50 11.96
N ILE A 491 7.06 -0.78 12.25
CA ILE A 491 7.53 -1.91 11.45
C ILE A 491 6.42 -2.38 10.53
N TRP A 492 6.69 -2.45 9.22
CA TRP A 492 5.73 -2.98 8.25
C TRP A 492 5.33 -4.42 8.58
N GLN A 493 6.32 -5.26 8.85
CA GLN A 493 6.16 -6.67 9.17
C GLN A 493 7.43 -7.22 9.84
N CYS A 494 7.29 -8.16 10.77
CA CYS A 494 8.40 -8.92 11.32
C CYS A 494 8.13 -10.43 11.24
N PRO A 495 8.34 -11.07 10.07
CA PRO A 495 8.30 -12.53 9.98
C PRO A 495 9.26 -13.18 10.96
N VAL A 496 8.75 -14.16 11.70
CA VAL A 496 9.54 -15.11 12.48
C VAL A 496 9.55 -16.43 11.71
N VAL A 497 10.75 -16.96 11.42
CA VAL A 497 10.93 -18.12 10.55
C VAL A 497 11.64 -19.23 11.29
N LEU A 498 11.09 -20.44 11.29
CA LEU A 498 11.70 -21.62 11.88
C LEU A 498 12.53 -22.37 10.83
N LEU A 499 13.82 -22.53 11.06
CA LEU A 499 14.68 -23.38 10.22
C LEU A 499 14.59 -24.84 10.69
N ALA A 500 13.44 -25.48 10.41
CA ALA A 500 13.13 -26.83 10.90
C ALA A 500 14.09 -27.91 10.35
N GLY A 501 14.62 -27.71 9.13
CA GLY A 501 15.61 -28.59 8.52
C GLY A 501 17.03 -28.42 9.05
N VAL A 502 17.30 -27.46 9.96
CA VAL A 502 18.64 -27.16 10.48
C VAL A 502 18.72 -27.48 11.96
N ARG A 503 19.81 -28.15 12.36
CA ARG A 503 20.16 -28.38 13.78
C ARG A 503 21.33 -27.53 14.16
N SER A 504 21.16 -26.72 15.19
CA SER A 504 22.21 -25.89 15.80
C SER A 504 22.67 -26.51 17.13
N VAL A 505 23.97 -26.43 17.40
CA VAL A 505 24.52 -26.85 18.67
C VAL A 505 24.36 -25.73 19.69
N GLY A 506 23.85 -26.06 20.85
CA GLY A 506 23.73 -25.18 22.02
C GLY A 506 24.37 -25.81 23.26
N VAL A 507 24.54 -25.03 24.30
CA VAL A 507 24.90 -25.47 25.64
C VAL A 507 23.85 -24.94 26.60
N GLN A 508 23.18 -25.84 27.31
CA GLN A 508 22.22 -25.50 28.36
C GLN A 508 22.58 -26.31 29.62
N GLY A 509 22.90 -25.60 30.68
CA GLY A 509 23.52 -26.22 31.83
C GLY A 509 24.91 -26.80 31.47
N ASP A 510 25.19 -28.03 31.93
CA ASP A 510 26.48 -28.71 31.69
C ASP A 510 26.47 -29.61 30.43
N GLY A 511 25.38 -29.58 29.64
CA GLY A 511 25.19 -30.46 28.51
C GLY A 511 25.11 -29.75 27.15
N ARG A 512 25.54 -30.48 26.09
CA ARG A 512 25.27 -30.06 24.71
C ARG A 512 23.79 -30.29 24.37
N THR A 513 23.16 -29.30 23.76
CA THR A 513 21.80 -29.39 23.21
C THR A 513 21.83 -29.22 21.72
N TYR A 514 20.81 -29.77 21.05
CA TYR A 514 20.62 -29.64 19.61
C TYR A 514 19.21 -29.09 19.38
N GLY A 515 19.13 -27.83 18.97
CA GLY A 515 17.87 -27.14 18.71
C GLY A 515 17.81 -26.56 17.31
N HIS A 516 16.70 -25.92 16.98
CA HIS A 516 16.52 -25.21 15.73
C HIS A 516 16.92 -23.74 15.87
N PRO A 517 17.48 -23.12 14.80
CA PRO A 517 17.55 -21.67 14.71
C PRO A 517 16.18 -21.09 14.34
N VAL A 518 15.90 -19.90 14.88
CA VAL A 518 14.79 -19.04 14.49
C VAL A 518 15.34 -17.76 13.89
N VAL A 519 14.79 -17.31 12.78
CA VAL A 519 15.15 -16.06 12.10
C VAL A 519 14.12 -14.99 12.42
N LEU A 520 14.59 -13.81 12.77
CA LEU A 520 13.80 -12.59 12.84
C LEU A 520 14.06 -11.77 11.57
N ARG A 521 13.01 -11.38 10.86
CA ARG A 521 13.10 -10.54 9.67
C ARG A 521 12.24 -9.27 9.82
N PRO A 522 12.65 -8.31 10.65
CA PRO A 522 11.96 -7.04 10.73
C PRO A 522 12.20 -6.22 9.46
N VAL A 523 11.14 -5.76 8.81
CA VAL A 523 11.20 -4.96 7.58
C VAL A 523 10.35 -3.70 7.69
N SER A 524 10.86 -2.62 7.11
CA SER A 524 10.16 -1.36 6.87
C SER A 524 9.89 -1.23 5.37
N SER A 525 8.68 -0.88 5.02
CA SER A 525 8.22 -0.68 3.64
C SER A 525 7.02 0.25 3.63
N GLU A 526 6.75 0.89 2.51
CA GLU A 526 5.52 1.67 2.30
C GLU A 526 4.50 0.92 1.43
N ASP A 527 4.99 0.13 0.47
CA ASP A 527 4.18 -0.49 -0.58
C ASP A 527 4.40 -2.01 -0.73
N ALA A 528 5.29 -2.60 0.05
CA ALA A 528 5.77 -3.98 -0.06
C ALA A 528 6.54 -4.29 -1.36
N MET A 529 6.65 -3.40 -2.33
CA MET A 529 7.44 -3.61 -3.56
C MET A 529 8.93 -3.52 -3.26
N THR A 530 9.32 -2.54 -2.46
CA THR A 530 10.67 -2.38 -1.91
C THR A 530 10.61 -2.42 -0.39
N ALA A 531 11.61 -3.00 0.24
CA ALA A 531 11.71 -3.02 1.69
C ALA A 531 13.18 -2.97 2.13
N ASP A 532 13.45 -2.27 3.23
CA ASP A 532 14.71 -2.38 3.94
C ASP A 532 14.50 -3.11 5.28
N TRP A 533 15.57 -3.72 5.82
CA TRP A 533 15.47 -4.30 7.13
C TRP A 533 15.38 -3.21 8.20
N THR A 534 14.51 -3.39 9.18
CA THR A 534 14.33 -2.44 10.29
C THR A 534 15.44 -2.64 11.32
N ARG A 535 16.12 -1.56 11.68
CA ARG A 535 17.20 -1.56 12.69
C ARG A 535 16.58 -1.51 14.08
N LEU A 536 16.19 -2.69 14.58
CA LEU A 536 15.66 -2.80 15.94
C LEU A 536 16.70 -2.38 16.98
N PRO A 537 16.29 -1.74 18.09
CA PRO A 537 17.16 -1.48 19.22
C PRO A 537 17.78 -2.79 19.74
N TYR A 538 19.08 -2.78 20.03
CA TYR A 538 19.80 -3.99 20.47
C TYR A 538 19.26 -4.61 21.75
N ASP A 539 18.72 -3.80 22.66
CA ASP A 539 18.07 -4.27 23.89
C ASP A 539 16.76 -5.02 23.60
N VAL A 540 15.99 -4.59 22.59
CA VAL A 540 14.79 -5.32 22.12
C VAL A 540 15.18 -6.66 21.52
N LEU A 541 16.20 -6.67 20.64
CA LEU A 541 16.74 -7.92 20.07
C LEU A 541 17.23 -8.88 21.15
N ALA A 542 17.94 -8.35 22.16
CA ALA A 542 18.43 -9.15 23.28
C ALA A 542 17.27 -9.76 24.09
N ARG A 543 16.20 -8.98 24.37
CA ARG A 543 15.02 -9.50 25.09
C ARG A 543 14.30 -10.57 24.28
N ILE A 544 14.04 -10.34 22.98
CA ILE A 544 13.41 -11.33 22.09
C ILE A 544 14.23 -12.62 22.09
N SER A 545 15.54 -12.53 21.86
CA SER A 545 16.42 -13.69 21.79
C SER A 545 16.44 -14.46 23.11
N THR A 546 16.58 -13.77 24.25
CA THR A 546 16.61 -14.37 25.58
C THR A 546 15.28 -15.04 25.92
N ARG A 547 14.14 -14.37 25.64
CA ARG A 547 12.82 -14.94 25.92
C ARG A 547 12.56 -16.18 25.06
N ILE A 548 12.86 -16.14 23.76
CA ILE A 548 12.66 -17.28 22.86
C ILE A 548 13.49 -18.48 23.34
N THR A 549 14.80 -18.31 23.57
CA THR A 549 15.67 -19.42 23.96
C THR A 549 15.40 -19.98 25.36
N ASN A 550 14.78 -19.18 26.26
CA ASN A 550 14.39 -19.64 27.59
C ASN A 550 13.01 -20.29 27.61
N SER A 551 12.08 -19.88 26.73
CA SER A 551 10.68 -20.32 26.76
C SER A 551 10.35 -21.38 25.73
N VAL A 552 11.19 -21.55 24.69
CA VAL A 552 10.98 -22.51 23.59
C VAL A 552 12.18 -23.48 23.57
N PRO A 553 12.07 -24.63 24.27
CA PRO A 553 13.21 -25.55 24.49
C PRO A 553 13.85 -26.09 23.20
N GLU A 554 13.07 -26.15 22.10
CA GLU A 554 13.51 -26.63 20.80
C GLU A 554 14.34 -25.58 20.04
N VAL A 555 14.38 -24.32 20.54
CA VAL A 555 15.12 -23.20 19.91
C VAL A 555 16.33 -22.85 20.77
N ASN A 556 17.51 -22.96 20.19
CA ASN A 556 18.76 -22.60 20.87
C ASN A 556 19.51 -21.45 20.20
N ARG A 557 18.97 -20.86 19.15
CA ARG A 557 19.60 -19.76 18.41
C ARG A 557 18.56 -18.86 17.76
N VAL A 558 18.75 -17.55 17.92
CA VAL A 558 17.99 -16.51 17.20
C VAL A 558 18.96 -15.76 16.30
N VAL A 559 18.60 -15.57 15.04
CA VAL A 559 19.39 -14.84 14.03
C VAL A 559 18.57 -13.71 13.44
N LEU A 560 19.23 -12.65 12.99
CA LEU A 560 18.61 -11.49 12.35
C LEU A 560 18.90 -11.52 10.85
N ASP A 561 17.86 -11.43 10.02
CA ASP A 561 18.01 -11.21 8.58
C ASP A 561 18.02 -9.71 8.30
N CYS A 562 19.16 -9.24 7.76
CA CYS A 562 19.40 -7.84 7.43
C CYS A 562 19.43 -7.58 5.90
N THR A 563 18.76 -8.43 5.12
CA THR A 563 18.72 -8.31 3.67
C THR A 563 17.60 -7.36 3.23
N SER A 564 17.88 -6.43 2.31
CA SER A 564 16.87 -5.58 1.69
C SER A 564 16.07 -6.32 0.61
N LYS A 565 14.93 -5.78 0.20
CA LYS A 565 14.17 -6.22 -0.98
C LYS A 565 14.20 -5.10 -2.03
N PRO A 566 14.72 -5.33 -3.25
CA PRO A 566 15.50 -6.50 -3.65
C PRO A 566 16.86 -6.59 -2.93
N PRO A 567 17.64 -7.72 -2.98
CA PRO A 567 17.36 -8.96 -3.72
C PRO A 567 16.50 -9.97 -2.95
N GLY A 568 16.35 -9.84 -1.63
CA GLY A 568 15.50 -10.74 -0.86
C GLY A 568 14.01 -10.43 -1.05
N THR A 569 13.13 -11.38 -0.65
CA THR A 569 11.70 -11.15 -0.49
C THR A 569 11.36 -10.83 0.97
N ILE A 570 10.14 -10.41 1.29
CA ILE A 570 9.72 -10.19 2.68
C ILE A 570 9.55 -11.54 3.38
N GLU A 571 8.78 -12.45 2.81
CA GLU A 571 8.69 -13.84 3.29
C GLU A 571 9.89 -14.66 2.78
N TRP A 572 10.29 -15.69 3.51
CA TRP A 572 11.42 -16.55 3.16
C TRP A 572 11.04 -17.66 2.16
N GLU A 573 9.80 -18.15 2.21
CA GLU A 573 9.22 -19.09 1.26
C GLU A 573 8.00 -18.55 0.53
#